data_441806c98e89cf1035e9137c5841655c
#
_entry.id   441806c98e89cf1035e9137c5841655c
#
_cell.length_a   1.000
_cell.length_b   1.000
_cell.length_c   1.000
_cell.angle_alpha   90.00
_cell.angle_beta   90.00
_cell.angle_gamma   90.00
#
_symmetry.space_group_name_H-M   'P 1'
#
loop_
_entity.id
_entity.type
_entity.pdbx_description
1 polymer ?
#
loop_
_entity_poly.entity_id
_entity_poly.type
_entity_poly.pdbx_seq_one_letter_code
_entity_poly.pdbx_strand_id
1 'polypeptide(L)'
;MICKICGSESGSYPLCRTCYAKREAGEIIKCVKCGSWHYAGSPCHCEEGFQASRTSSEAELSFLYEAKPSLVTKTETAYLNCIKSFLPDTCLIQAQANLASFIRRTDGAKYQNELFRNVDLIITDLSYRPLLVIEINDQTHRLPERRERDKKVACICEEAGIPLINLWTSYGVNEEYIKKKITQTLASLPVERIHHFA
;
A
#
# COMPACT_ATOMS: atom_id res chain seq x y z
N MET A 1 18.46 -25.48 12.80
CA MET A 1 19.33 -24.28 12.91
C MET A 1 19.94 -24.22 14.31
N ILE A 2 20.97 -23.40 14.48
CA ILE A 2 21.60 -23.13 15.78
C ILE A 2 21.11 -21.77 16.30
N CYS A 3 20.78 -21.69 17.56
CA CYS A 3 20.35 -20.49 18.25
C CYS A 3 21.42 -19.39 18.15
N LYS A 4 21.01 -18.21 17.68
CA LYS A 4 21.90 -17.06 17.45
C LYS A 4 22.47 -16.43 18.72
N ILE A 5 22.00 -16.84 19.92
CA ILE A 5 22.45 -16.33 21.21
C ILE A 5 23.31 -17.36 21.96
N CYS A 6 22.81 -18.59 22.16
CA CYS A 6 23.46 -19.58 23.05
C CYS A 6 24.09 -20.76 22.31
N GLY A 7 23.98 -20.83 20.98
CA GLY A 7 24.53 -21.93 20.17
C GLY A 7 23.79 -23.25 20.26
N SER A 8 22.72 -23.37 21.06
CA SER A 8 21.94 -24.61 21.18
C SER A 8 21.10 -24.86 19.94
N GLU A 9 20.66 -26.09 19.73
CA GLU A 9 19.72 -26.40 18.65
C GLU A 9 18.39 -25.62 18.81
N SER A 10 17.93 -25.02 17.72
CA SER A 10 16.73 -24.14 17.71
C SER A 10 15.69 -24.58 16.68
N GLY A 11 15.85 -25.76 16.05
CA GLY A 11 14.97 -26.23 14.99
C GLY A 11 14.98 -25.28 13.80
N SER A 12 13.82 -24.81 13.39
CA SER A 12 13.67 -23.86 12.25
C SER A 12 13.73 -22.38 12.63
N TYR A 13 14.01 -22.08 13.91
CA TYR A 13 13.93 -20.70 14.43
C TYR A 13 15.32 -20.11 14.73
N PRO A 14 15.48 -18.78 14.68
CA PRO A 14 16.75 -18.12 14.97
C PRO A 14 17.14 -18.18 16.45
N LEU A 15 16.19 -18.41 17.37
CA LEU A 15 16.38 -18.54 18.81
C LEU A 15 15.80 -19.87 19.29
N CYS A 16 16.48 -20.53 20.24
CA CYS A 16 15.93 -21.68 20.94
C CYS A 16 14.81 -21.24 21.91
N ARG A 17 14.01 -22.17 22.41
CA ARG A 17 12.87 -21.90 23.30
C ARG A 17 13.23 -21.02 24.51
N THR A 18 14.38 -21.30 25.14
CA THR A 18 14.85 -20.51 26.30
C THR A 18 15.20 -19.07 25.91
N CYS A 19 15.96 -18.88 24.82
CA CYS A 19 16.31 -17.54 24.35
C CYS A 19 15.11 -16.77 23.80
N TYR A 20 14.12 -17.46 23.29
CA TYR A 20 12.86 -16.84 22.87
C TYR A 20 12.07 -16.29 24.07
N ALA A 21 11.98 -17.07 25.18
CA ALA A 21 11.35 -16.58 26.41
C ALA A 21 12.07 -15.32 26.97
N LYS A 22 13.41 -15.31 26.93
CA LYS A 22 14.22 -14.15 27.32
C LYS A 22 13.97 -12.93 26.41
N ARG A 23 13.72 -13.15 25.12
CA ARG A 23 13.33 -12.08 24.19
C ARG A 23 11.97 -11.49 24.60
N GLU A 24 11.00 -12.32 24.96
CA GLU A 24 9.68 -11.83 25.43
C GLU A 24 9.78 -11.07 26.74
N ALA A 25 10.72 -11.46 27.60
CA ALA A 25 11.05 -10.72 28.82
C ALA A 25 11.86 -9.42 28.58
N GLY A 26 12.23 -9.13 27.32
CA GLY A 26 13.01 -7.92 26.98
C GLY A 26 14.51 -8.04 27.27
N GLU A 27 15.00 -9.22 27.71
CA GLU A 27 16.43 -9.45 27.98
C GLU A 27 17.27 -9.62 26.71
N ILE A 28 16.64 -10.09 25.63
CA ILE A 28 17.27 -10.26 24.32
C ILE A 28 16.52 -9.40 23.31
N ILE A 29 17.27 -8.60 22.57
CA ILE A 29 16.76 -7.69 21.57
C ILE A 29 17.40 -7.94 20.21
N LYS A 30 16.72 -7.49 19.16
CA LYS A 30 17.25 -7.52 17.80
C LYS A 30 17.82 -6.16 17.47
N CYS A 31 19.08 -6.10 17.06
CA CYS A 31 19.70 -4.86 16.65
C CYS A 31 18.98 -4.27 15.43
N VAL A 32 18.54 -3.03 15.54
CA VAL A 32 17.85 -2.32 14.47
C VAL A 32 18.77 -2.00 13.29
N LYS A 33 20.08 -1.92 13.53
CA LYS A 33 21.08 -1.56 12.52
C LYS A 33 21.51 -2.75 11.66
N CYS A 34 21.85 -3.90 12.28
CA CYS A 34 22.37 -5.08 11.56
C CYS A 34 21.44 -6.29 11.61
N GLY A 35 20.35 -6.24 12.38
CA GLY A 35 19.41 -7.34 12.53
C GLY A 35 19.91 -8.51 13.40
N SER A 36 21.09 -8.43 14.00
CA SER A 36 21.63 -9.46 14.89
C SER A 36 20.97 -9.46 16.25
N TRP A 37 20.87 -10.64 16.89
CA TRP A 37 20.35 -10.78 18.23
C TRP A 37 21.44 -10.60 19.27
N HIS A 38 21.17 -9.87 20.37
CA HIS A 38 22.08 -9.68 21.49
C HIS A 38 21.31 -9.42 22.79
N TYR A 39 21.97 -9.49 23.94
CA TYR A 39 21.37 -9.11 25.21
C TYR A 39 21.15 -7.61 25.30
N ALA A 40 20.05 -7.18 25.89
CA ALA A 40 19.64 -5.77 25.96
C ALA A 40 20.68 -4.88 26.69
N GLY A 41 21.48 -5.44 27.58
CA GLY A 41 22.56 -4.72 28.30
C GLY A 41 23.93 -4.81 27.63
N SER A 42 24.05 -5.47 26.49
CA SER A 42 25.34 -5.68 25.81
C SER A 42 25.35 -4.98 24.45
N PRO A 43 26.47 -4.34 24.07
CA PRO A 43 26.60 -3.73 22.74
C PRO A 43 26.50 -4.81 21.65
N CYS A 44 25.95 -4.44 20.51
CA CYS A 44 25.93 -5.33 19.35
C CYS A 44 27.31 -5.39 18.69
N HIS A 45 27.69 -6.53 18.12
CA HIS A 45 28.95 -6.69 17.39
C HIS A 45 29.17 -5.71 16.23
N CYS A 46 28.11 -5.05 15.74
CA CYS A 46 28.24 -4.01 14.72
C CYS A 46 28.66 -2.65 15.31
N GLU A 47 28.83 -2.58 16.64
CA GLU A 47 29.14 -1.33 17.39
C GLU A 47 30.59 -1.25 17.86
N GLU A 48 31.50 -2.06 17.37
CA GLU A 48 32.93 -1.87 17.58
C GLU A 48 33.36 -0.54 16.92
N GLY A 49 33.13 0.55 17.63
CA GLY A 49 33.35 1.94 17.20
C GLY A 49 32.25 2.91 17.56
N PHE A 50 31.12 2.47 18.10
CA PHE A 50 30.03 3.34 18.49
C PHE A 50 29.86 3.37 20.02
N GLN A 51 30.53 4.32 20.68
CA GLN A 51 30.21 4.73 22.05
C GLN A 51 28.87 5.47 22.00
N ALA A 52 27.78 4.77 22.30
CA ALA A 52 26.51 5.42 22.55
C ALA A 52 26.54 6.09 23.93
N SER A 53 26.94 7.34 23.99
CA SER A 53 26.56 8.23 25.07
C SER A 53 25.05 8.45 24.96
N ARG A 54 24.25 7.68 25.72
CA ARG A 54 22.83 8.00 25.96
C ARG A 54 22.74 9.20 26.89
N THR A 55 23.01 10.37 26.38
CA THR A 55 22.39 11.59 26.87
C THR A 55 21.05 11.70 26.14
N SER A 56 19.99 11.87 26.92
CA SER A 56 18.64 12.22 26.47
C SER A 56 18.64 13.56 25.75
N SER A 57 19.11 13.57 24.53
CA SER A 57 18.84 14.61 23.55
C SER A 57 18.27 13.89 22.34
N GLU A 58 17.15 14.39 21.87
CA GLU A 58 16.51 13.97 20.63
C GLU A 58 17.58 13.73 19.58
N ALA A 59 17.93 12.44 19.34
CA ALA A 59 18.80 12.10 18.22
C ALA A 59 18.00 12.50 16.98
N GLU A 60 18.40 13.60 16.36
CA GLU A 60 17.90 13.98 15.04
C GLU A 60 18.11 12.77 14.13
N LEU A 61 17.04 12.05 13.88
CA LEU A 61 16.97 11.04 12.83
C LEU A 61 17.12 11.79 11.51
N SER A 62 18.35 12.03 11.07
CA SER A 62 18.63 12.62 9.77
C SER A 62 18.32 11.56 8.70
N PHE A 63 17.07 11.41 8.34
CA PHE A 63 16.66 10.67 7.18
C PHE A 63 16.95 11.53 5.94
N LEU A 64 17.57 10.92 4.93
CA LEU A 64 17.77 11.54 3.62
C LEU A 64 16.49 11.41 2.78
N TYR A 65 15.41 12.05 3.23
CA TYR A 65 14.12 12.07 2.54
C TYR A 65 13.79 13.48 2.09
N GLU A 66 13.23 13.57 0.90
CA GLU A 66 12.65 14.80 0.37
C GLU A 66 11.21 14.56 -0.08
N ALA A 67 10.41 15.60 -0.03
CA ALA A 67 9.04 15.53 -0.56
C ALA A 67 9.08 15.44 -2.08
N LYS A 68 8.32 14.50 -2.66
CA LYS A 68 8.09 14.48 -4.11
C LYS A 68 7.32 15.75 -4.51
N PRO A 69 7.64 16.35 -5.68
CA PRO A 69 6.94 17.55 -6.15
C PRO A 69 5.46 17.31 -6.46
N SER A 70 5.06 16.06 -6.71
CA SER A 70 3.68 15.67 -6.96
C SER A 70 3.45 14.21 -6.57
N LEU A 71 2.22 13.89 -6.12
CA LEU A 71 1.75 12.51 -5.90
C LEU A 71 1.50 11.78 -7.23
N VAL A 72 1.19 12.52 -8.28
CA VAL A 72 0.78 12.02 -9.59
C VAL A 72 1.73 12.47 -10.69
N THR A 73 1.85 11.67 -11.73
CA THR A 73 2.60 12.01 -12.94
C THR A 73 1.85 13.07 -13.77
N LYS A 74 2.53 13.67 -14.75
CA LYS A 74 1.88 14.63 -15.68
C LYS A 74 0.71 13.98 -16.44
N THR A 75 0.86 12.72 -16.83
CA THR A 75 -0.20 11.96 -17.52
C THR A 75 -1.40 11.75 -16.60
N GLU A 76 -1.19 11.23 -15.41
CA GLU A 76 -2.27 11.03 -14.42
C GLU A 76 -2.97 12.36 -14.09
N THR A 77 -2.22 13.47 -13.99
CA THR A 77 -2.77 14.80 -13.76
C THR A 77 -3.74 15.20 -14.89
N ALA A 78 -3.40 14.92 -16.15
CA ALA A 78 -4.26 15.25 -17.28
C ALA A 78 -5.59 14.46 -17.24
N TYR A 79 -5.53 13.16 -16.92
CA TYR A 79 -6.74 12.35 -16.73
C TYR A 79 -7.56 12.80 -15.52
N LEU A 80 -6.90 13.07 -14.39
CA LEU A 80 -7.54 13.57 -13.17
C LEU A 80 -8.31 14.88 -13.43
N ASN A 81 -7.69 15.84 -14.13
CA ASN A 81 -8.33 17.11 -14.47
C ASN A 81 -9.49 16.91 -15.44
N CYS A 82 -9.33 16.07 -16.44
CA CYS A 82 -10.40 15.71 -17.36
C CYS A 82 -11.60 15.09 -16.60
N ILE A 83 -11.37 14.16 -15.68
CA ILE A 83 -12.46 13.54 -14.91
C ILE A 83 -13.14 14.56 -14.00
N LYS A 84 -12.37 15.41 -13.34
CA LYS A 84 -12.91 16.50 -12.49
C LYS A 84 -13.81 17.47 -13.24
N SER A 85 -13.60 17.70 -14.54
CA SER A 85 -14.39 18.66 -15.32
C SER A 85 -15.85 18.25 -15.53
N PHE A 86 -16.16 16.95 -15.42
CA PHE A 86 -17.51 16.43 -15.62
C PHE A 86 -18.03 15.58 -14.45
N LEU A 87 -17.21 15.34 -13.41
CA LEU A 87 -17.63 14.56 -12.26
C LEU A 87 -18.69 15.33 -11.47
N PRO A 88 -19.83 14.72 -11.11
CA PRO A 88 -20.84 15.37 -10.28
C PRO A 88 -20.31 15.80 -8.91
N ASP A 89 -20.82 16.89 -8.36
CA ASP A 89 -20.45 17.41 -7.02
C ASP A 89 -20.77 16.41 -5.88
N THR A 90 -21.58 15.40 -6.16
CA THR A 90 -21.90 14.29 -5.25
C THR A 90 -20.81 13.22 -5.20
N CYS A 91 -19.77 13.34 -6.03
CA CYS A 91 -18.64 12.44 -6.09
C CYS A 91 -17.33 13.16 -5.75
N LEU A 92 -16.43 12.41 -5.12
CA LEU A 92 -15.05 12.80 -4.88
C LEU A 92 -14.12 11.93 -5.71
N ILE A 93 -13.00 12.50 -6.14
CA ILE A 93 -11.93 11.75 -6.79
C ILE A 93 -10.63 11.93 -6.05
N GLN A 94 -9.94 10.82 -5.75
CA GLN A 94 -8.65 10.80 -5.07
C GLN A 94 -7.63 10.06 -5.92
N ALA A 95 -6.38 10.54 -5.88
CA ALA A 95 -5.27 9.92 -6.58
C ALA A 95 -4.43 9.07 -5.62
N GLN A 96 -3.78 8.03 -6.16
CA GLN A 96 -2.82 7.17 -5.45
C GLN A 96 -3.40 6.55 -4.17
N ALA A 97 -4.66 6.10 -4.22
CA ALA A 97 -5.31 5.47 -3.08
C ALA A 97 -4.77 4.04 -2.86
N ASN A 98 -4.42 3.73 -1.61
CA ASN A 98 -3.99 2.38 -1.26
C ASN A 98 -5.20 1.44 -1.12
N LEU A 99 -5.14 0.22 -1.68
CA LEU A 99 -6.24 -0.75 -1.61
C LEU A 99 -6.67 -1.02 -0.16
N ALA A 100 -5.73 -1.13 0.77
CA ALA A 100 -6.03 -1.38 2.17
C ALA A 100 -6.80 -0.25 2.87
N SER A 101 -6.89 0.94 2.25
CA SER A 101 -7.69 2.05 2.80
C SER A 101 -9.19 1.90 2.55
N PHE A 102 -9.59 1.08 1.55
CA PHE A 102 -10.99 0.91 1.17
C PHE A 102 -11.42 -0.55 0.92
N ILE A 103 -10.51 -1.51 0.98
CA ILE A 103 -10.79 -2.96 0.90
C ILE A 103 -10.18 -3.64 2.12
N ARG A 104 -10.90 -4.59 2.70
CA ARG A 104 -10.43 -5.45 3.79
C ARG A 104 -10.70 -6.91 3.46
N ARG A 105 -9.82 -7.79 3.90
CA ARG A 105 -10.08 -9.24 3.86
C ARG A 105 -11.12 -9.62 4.92
N THR A 106 -11.98 -10.57 4.58
CA THR A 106 -13.05 -11.08 5.47
C THR A 106 -12.78 -12.50 5.95
N ASP A 107 -11.73 -13.16 5.46
CA ASP A 107 -11.35 -14.53 5.79
C ASP A 107 -10.52 -14.66 7.09
N GLY A 108 -10.32 -13.56 7.82
CA GLY A 108 -9.55 -13.54 9.06
C GLY A 108 -8.03 -13.69 8.90
N ALA A 109 -7.51 -13.63 7.68
CA ALA A 109 -6.07 -13.71 7.44
C ALA A 109 -5.32 -12.53 8.09
N LYS A 110 -4.26 -12.86 8.83
CA LYS A 110 -3.45 -11.89 9.58
C LYS A 110 -2.65 -10.93 8.69
N TYR A 111 -2.22 -11.42 7.52
CA TYR A 111 -1.40 -10.67 6.57
C TYR A 111 -2.19 -10.36 5.32
N GLN A 112 -2.15 -9.11 4.89
CA GLN A 112 -2.90 -8.56 3.75
C GLN A 112 -1.95 -7.83 2.79
N ASN A 113 -0.76 -8.40 2.55
CA ASN A 113 0.30 -7.75 1.77
C ASN A 113 -0.14 -7.41 0.33
N GLU A 114 -1.09 -8.16 -0.22
CA GLU A 114 -1.69 -7.92 -1.52
C GLU A 114 -2.47 -6.61 -1.59
N LEU A 115 -2.96 -6.11 -0.45
CA LEU A 115 -3.68 -4.83 -0.36
C LEU A 115 -2.76 -3.62 -0.24
N PHE A 116 -1.45 -3.80 0.04
CA PHE A 116 -0.49 -2.70 0.08
C PHE A 116 -0.05 -2.27 -1.33
N ARG A 117 -1.04 -1.90 -2.15
CA ARG A 117 -0.87 -1.42 -3.52
C ARG A 117 -1.71 -0.17 -3.71
N ASN A 118 -1.18 0.76 -4.46
CA ASN A 118 -1.93 1.95 -4.84
C ASN A 118 -2.59 1.73 -6.19
N VAL A 119 -3.80 2.27 -6.31
CA VAL A 119 -4.50 2.48 -7.59
C VAL A 119 -4.34 3.93 -7.99
N ASP A 120 -4.33 4.20 -9.30
CA ASP A 120 -4.05 5.54 -9.80
C ASP A 120 -5.13 6.54 -9.36
N LEU A 121 -6.40 6.21 -9.53
CA LEU A 121 -7.52 7.04 -9.12
C LEU A 121 -8.64 6.20 -8.51
N ILE A 122 -9.36 6.78 -7.55
CA ILE A 122 -10.61 6.23 -7.01
C ILE A 122 -11.68 7.31 -6.98
N ILE A 123 -12.89 6.96 -7.39
CA ILE A 123 -14.09 7.78 -7.22
C ILE A 123 -14.88 7.25 -6.03
N THR A 124 -15.27 8.13 -5.13
CA THR A 124 -16.10 7.84 -3.96
C THR A 124 -17.34 8.74 -3.94
N ASP A 125 -18.32 8.40 -3.12
CA ASP A 125 -19.37 9.35 -2.72
C ASP A 125 -18.84 10.36 -1.68
N LEU A 126 -19.69 11.28 -1.26
CA LEU A 126 -19.35 12.29 -0.22
C LEU A 126 -19.12 11.68 1.15
N SER A 127 -19.54 10.44 1.38
CA SER A 127 -19.25 9.66 2.61
C SER A 127 -17.99 8.81 2.48
N TYR A 128 -17.18 9.04 1.44
CA TYR A 128 -15.95 8.30 1.13
C TYR A 128 -16.19 6.80 0.84
N ARG A 129 -17.38 6.37 0.46
CA ARG A 129 -17.61 5.00 0.01
C ARG A 129 -17.07 4.81 -1.39
N PRO A 130 -16.29 3.73 -1.66
CA PRO A 130 -15.70 3.49 -2.96
C PRO A 130 -16.80 3.14 -4.00
N LEU A 131 -16.79 3.84 -5.13
CA LEU A 131 -17.73 3.67 -6.23
C LEU A 131 -17.04 3.07 -7.46
N LEU A 132 -15.84 3.52 -7.78
CA LEU A 132 -15.13 3.12 -9.00
C LEU A 132 -13.63 3.30 -8.84
N VAL A 133 -12.87 2.27 -9.18
CA VAL A 133 -11.41 2.31 -9.30
C VAL A 133 -11.03 2.54 -10.77
N ILE A 134 -10.02 3.39 -10.99
CA ILE A 134 -9.51 3.71 -12.32
C ILE A 134 -7.99 3.51 -12.35
N GLU A 135 -7.52 2.71 -13.29
CA GLU A 135 -6.10 2.51 -13.62
C GLU A 135 -5.76 3.15 -14.96
N ILE A 136 -4.66 3.90 -15.01
CA ILE A 136 -4.19 4.59 -16.21
C ILE A 136 -3.00 3.82 -16.76
N ASN A 137 -3.24 3.03 -17.80
CA ASN A 137 -2.30 2.08 -18.34
C ASN A 137 -1.58 2.60 -19.58
N ASP A 138 -0.28 2.36 -19.64
CA ASP A 138 0.54 2.62 -20.82
C ASP A 138 0.97 1.29 -21.52
N GLN A 139 1.74 1.40 -22.59
CA GLN A 139 2.21 0.22 -23.33
C GLN A 139 3.17 -0.67 -22.52
N THR A 140 3.77 -0.16 -21.43
CA THR A 140 4.69 -0.93 -20.58
C THR A 140 3.98 -1.98 -19.73
N HIS A 141 2.63 -1.89 -19.58
CA HIS A 141 1.80 -2.91 -18.93
C HIS A 141 1.70 -4.23 -19.72
N ARG A 142 2.37 -4.34 -20.87
CA ARG A 142 2.48 -5.61 -21.63
C ARG A 142 3.46 -6.61 -21.00
N LEU A 143 4.30 -6.20 -20.06
CA LEU A 143 5.23 -7.09 -19.36
C LEU A 143 4.47 -8.13 -18.51
N PRO A 144 4.85 -9.42 -18.55
CA PRO A 144 4.14 -10.50 -17.86
C PRO A 144 3.92 -10.25 -16.36
N GLU A 145 4.95 -9.76 -15.66
CA GLU A 145 4.89 -9.48 -14.22
C GLU A 145 3.89 -8.37 -13.86
N ARG A 146 3.80 -7.32 -14.69
CA ARG A 146 2.82 -6.25 -14.51
C ARG A 146 1.40 -6.75 -14.75
N ARG A 147 1.21 -7.59 -15.78
CA ARG A 147 -0.09 -8.19 -16.07
C ARG A 147 -0.62 -9.05 -14.92
N GLU A 148 0.24 -9.83 -14.26
CA GLU A 148 -0.17 -10.60 -13.08
C GLU A 148 -0.58 -9.69 -11.92
N ARG A 149 0.15 -8.61 -11.73
CA ARG A 149 -0.16 -7.61 -10.72
C ARG A 149 -1.52 -6.96 -10.98
N ASP A 150 -1.76 -6.52 -12.21
CA ASP A 150 -2.99 -5.86 -12.63
C ASP A 150 -4.20 -6.81 -12.51
N LYS A 151 -4.01 -8.09 -12.88
CA LYS A 151 -5.02 -9.13 -12.68
C LYS A 151 -5.37 -9.32 -11.21
N LYS A 152 -4.39 -9.32 -10.30
CA LYS A 152 -4.63 -9.44 -8.86
C LYS A 152 -5.44 -8.26 -8.33
N VAL A 153 -5.11 -7.04 -8.73
CA VAL A 153 -5.88 -5.84 -8.35
C VAL A 153 -7.31 -5.92 -8.87
N ALA A 154 -7.49 -6.32 -10.13
CA ALA A 154 -8.82 -6.48 -10.72
C ALA A 154 -9.66 -7.53 -9.98
N CYS A 155 -9.08 -8.69 -9.67
CA CYS A 155 -9.75 -9.74 -8.89
C CYS A 155 -10.16 -9.26 -7.50
N ILE A 156 -9.27 -8.57 -6.78
CA ILE A 156 -9.55 -8.01 -5.45
C ILE A 156 -10.70 -6.99 -5.51
N CYS A 157 -10.71 -6.11 -6.51
CA CYS A 157 -11.78 -5.14 -6.69
C CYS A 157 -13.11 -5.82 -7.04
N GLU A 158 -13.08 -6.84 -7.89
CA GLU A 158 -14.26 -7.63 -8.28
C GLU A 158 -14.87 -8.35 -7.06
N GLU A 159 -14.06 -9.05 -6.26
CA GLU A 159 -14.50 -9.71 -5.03
C GLU A 159 -15.06 -8.72 -4.01
N ALA A 160 -14.49 -7.51 -3.93
CA ALA A 160 -15.00 -6.42 -3.09
C ALA A 160 -16.27 -5.76 -3.67
N GLY A 161 -16.69 -6.14 -4.88
CA GLY A 161 -17.84 -5.57 -5.60
C GLY A 161 -17.61 -4.12 -6.04
N ILE A 162 -16.36 -3.69 -6.19
CA ILE A 162 -16.00 -2.34 -6.64
C ILE A 162 -15.54 -2.46 -8.10
N PRO A 163 -16.25 -1.83 -9.06
CA PRO A 163 -15.84 -1.87 -10.44
C PRO A 163 -14.46 -1.23 -10.64
N LEU A 164 -13.69 -1.80 -11.55
CA LEU A 164 -12.40 -1.28 -11.98
C LEU A 164 -12.43 -1.04 -13.49
N ILE A 165 -12.02 0.14 -13.93
CA ILE A 165 -11.83 0.46 -15.34
C ILE A 165 -10.37 0.79 -15.66
N ASN A 166 -9.94 0.39 -16.85
CA ASN A 166 -8.63 0.72 -17.39
C ASN A 166 -8.78 1.83 -18.44
N LEU A 167 -8.02 2.90 -18.30
CA LEU A 167 -7.88 3.97 -19.29
C LEU A 167 -6.48 3.84 -19.92
N TRP A 168 -6.43 3.69 -21.23
CA TRP A 168 -5.17 3.48 -21.94
C TRP A 168 -4.64 4.80 -22.48
N THR A 169 -3.39 5.12 -22.15
CA THR A 169 -2.73 6.36 -22.61
C THR A 169 -2.56 6.42 -24.12
N SER A 170 -2.59 5.28 -24.82
CA SER A 170 -2.56 5.21 -26.29
C SER A 170 -3.76 5.90 -26.96
N TYR A 171 -4.88 6.05 -26.28
CA TYR A 171 -6.05 6.77 -26.78
C TYR A 171 -6.01 8.26 -26.44
N GLY A 172 -4.99 8.72 -25.74
CA GLY A 172 -4.92 10.09 -25.24
C GLY A 172 -6.00 10.40 -24.19
N VAL A 173 -6.07 11.68 -23.79
CA VAL A 173 -7.11 12.17 -22.89
C VAL A 173 -8.32 12.58 -23.74
N ASN A 174 -9.15 11.60 -24.07
CA ASN A 174 -10.41 11.83 -24.81
C ASN A 174 -11.56 11.94 -23.81
N GLU A 175 -12.04 13.16 -23.58
CA GLU A 175 -13.06 13.45 -22.57
C GLU A 175 -14.36 12.67 -22.82
N GLU A 176 -14.87 12.62 -24.05
CA GLU A 176 -16.11 11.92 -24.36
C GLU A 176 -16.02 10.43 -24.07
N TYR A 177 -14.90 9.80 -24.44
CA TYR A 177 -14.65 8.38 -24.16
C TYR A 177 -14.56 8.13 -22.66
N ILE A 178 -13.79 8.94 -21.94
CA ILE A 178 -13.59 8.82 -20.50
C ILE A 178 -14.92 9.01 -19.76
N LYS A 179 -15.65 10.08 -20.08
CA LYS A 179 -16.97 10.40 -19.52
C LYS A 179 -17.96 9.27 -19.76
N LYS A 180 -18.09 8.82 -21.01
CA LYS A 180 -18.97 7.70 -21.34
C LYS A 180 -18.67 6.46 -20.52
N LYS A 181 -17.40 6.07 -20.45
CA LYS A 181 -16.96 4.88 -19.72
C LYS A 181 -17.25 4.96 -18.21
N ILE A 182 -16.92 6.09 -17.59
CA ILE A 182 -17.20 6.34 -16.17
C ILE A 182 -18.69 6.36 -15.89
N THR A 183 -19.47 7.14 -16.65
CA THR A 183 -20.92 7.27 -16.45
C THR A 183 -21.63 5.92 -16.62
N GLN A 184 -21.28 5.15 -17.65
CA GLN A 184 -21.86 3.81 -17.86
C GLN A 184 -21.55 2.87 -16.71
N THR A 185 -20.32 2.90 -16.19
CA THR A 185 -19.92 2.05 -15.07
C THR A 185 -20.64 2.46 -13.78
N LEU A 186 -20.73 3.76 -13.49
CA LEU A 186 -21.44 4.25 -12.30
C LEU A 186 -22.94 3.94 -12.40
N ALA A 187 -23.56 4.09 -13.57
CA ALA A 187 -24.98 3.77 -13.80
C ALA A 187 -25.28 2.27 -13.65
N SER A 188 -24.31 1.39 -13.81
CA SER A 188 -24.46 -0.06 -13.61
C SER A 188 -24.37 -0.51 -12.15
N LEU A 189 -24.02 0.41 -11.22
CA LEU A 189 -23.96 0.09 -9.80
C LEU A 189 -25.37 -0.23 -9.24
N PRO A 190 -25.47 -1.17 -8.27
CA PRO A 190 -26.73 -1.45 -7.58
C PRO A 190 -27.29 -0.17 -6.95
N VAL A 191 -28.61 -0.01 -7.05
CA VAL A 191 -29.34 1.19 -6.55
C VAL A 191 -29.04 1.47 -5.05
N GLU A 192 -28.82 0.43 -4.27
CA GLU A 192 -28.42 0.52 -2.85
C GLU A 192 -27.08 1.28 -2.62
N ARG A 193 -26.22 1.33 -3.63
CA ARG A 193 -24.97 2.11 -3.59
C ARG A 193 -25.18 3.54 -4.11
N ILE A 194 -26.28 3.81 -4.79
CA ILE A 194 -26.59 5.08 -5.45
C ILE A 194 -27.55 5.95 -4.62
N HIS A 195 -28.23 5.41 -3.62
CA HIS A 195 -29.30 6.09 -2.85
C HIS A 195 -28.89 7.37 -2.08
N HIS A 196 -27.70 7.90 -2.32
CA HIS A 196 -27.29 9.21 -1.84
C HIS A 196 -27.01 10.22 -2.97
N PHE A 197 -27.46 9.94 -4.19
CA PHE A 197 -27.36 10.85 -5.34
C PHE A 197 -28.64 11.67 -5.60
N ALA A 198 -29.63 11.60 -4.73
CA ALA A 198 -30.84 12.43 -4.81
C ALA A 198 -30.81 13.59 -3.83
#